data_2eadaf4e38f31bcd48df1996a21a9fd8
#
_entry.id   2eadaf4e38f31bcd48df1996a21a9fd8
#
_cell.length_a   1.000
_cell.length_b   1.000
_cell.length_c   1.000
_cell.angle_alpha   90.00
_cell.angle_beta   90.00
_cell.angle_gamma   90.00
#
_symmetry.space_group_name_H-M   'P 1'
#
loop_
_entity.id
_entity.type
_entity.pdbx_description
1 polymer ?
#
loop_
_entity_poly.entity_id
_entity_poly.type
_entity_poly.pdbx_seq_one_letter_code
_entity_poly.pdbx_strand_id
1 'polypeptide(L)'
;MNYIMIVTDCDCIVSFYSFHGTEKDMLSVLKKKAEERRQALAERPEYVTDIEYDELTSSWHINILSDNLEVTESITAKPVDLIECLNA
;
A
#
# COMPACT_ATOMS: atom_id res chain seq x y z
N MET A 1 14.01 8.73 -5.66
CA MET A 1 13.81 7.26 -5.66
C MET A 1 12.42 6.96 -6.18
N ASN A 2 12.28 5.86 -6.87
CA ASN A 2 10.99 5.44 -7.42
C ASN A 2 10.41 4.30 -6.59
N TYR A 3 9.09 4.35 -6.40
CA TYR A 3 8.36 3.33 -5.67
C TYR A 3 7.18 2.83 -6.50
N ILE A 4 6.86 1.58 -6.35
CA ILE A 4 5.58 1.03 -6.81
C ILE A 4 4.70 0.79 -5.61
N MET A 5 3.43 1.18 -5.71
CA MET A 5 2.42 0.89 -4.70
C MET A 5 1.42 -0.09 -5.27
N ILE A 6 1.18 -1.16 -4.52
CA ILE A 6 0.29 -2.24 -4.93
C ILE A 6 -0.87 -2.24 -3.96
N VAL A 7 -2.07 -1.98 -4.48
CA VAL A 7 -3.31 -2.01 -3.70
C VAL A 7 -4.06 -3.28 -4.05
N THR A 8 -4.31 -4.12 -3.04
CA THR A 8 -5.14 -5.32 -3.19
C THR A 8 -6.44 -5.08 -2.42
N ASP A 9 -7.55 -5.07 -3.12
CA ASP A 9 -8.86 -4.82 -2.51
C ASP A 9 -9.53 -6.11 -2.02
N CYS A 10 -10.72 -5.96 -1.43
CA CYS A 10 -11.47 -7.08 -0.86
C CYS A 10 -11.90 -8.14 -1.88
N ASP A 11 -11.93 -7.79 -3.15
CA ASP A 11 -12.26 -8.72 -4.26
C ASP A 11 -11.01 -9.33 -4.88
N CYS A 12 -9.85 -9.14 -4.25
CA CYS A 12 -8.54 -9.57 -4.74
C CYS A 12 -8.13 -8.92 -6.07
N ILE A 13 -8.72 -7.78 -6.40
CA ILE A 13 -8.33 -6.98 -7.55
C ILE A 13 -7.10 -6.18 -7.16
N VAL A 14 -6.08 -6.23 -7.99
CA VAL A 14 -4.79 -5.58 -7.76
C VAL A 14 -4.67 -4.35 -8.63
N SER A 15 -4.36 -3.21 -8.01
CA SER A 15 -4.09 -1.95 -8.71
C SER A 15 -2.65 -1.52 -8.42
N PHE A 16 -1.99 -0.94 -9.43
CA PHE A 16 -0.60 -0.50 -9.33
C PHE A 16 -0.52 1.00 -9.52
N TYR A 17 0.28 1.64 -8.68
CA TYR A 17 0.57 3.07 -8.76
C TYR A 17 2.07 3.27 -8.67
N SER A 18 2.59 4.26 -9.37
CA SER A 18 3.98 4.65 -9.25
C SER A 18 4.10 5.97 -8.48
N PHE A 19 5.19 6.10 -7.74
CA PHE A 19 5.48 7.31 -6.99
C PHE A 19 6.98 7.60 -7.06
N HIS A 20 7.32 8.86 -7.25
CA HIS A 20 8.71 9.33 -7.24
C HIS A 20 8.88 10.37 -6.14
N GLY A 21 9.85 10.17 -5.27
CA GLY A 21 10.13 11.08 -4.17
C GLY A 21 11.01 10.44 -3.11
N THR A 22 11.07 11.08 -1.94
CA THR A 22 11.82 10.55 -0.81
C THR A 22 11.03 9.45 -0.09
N GLU A 23 11.72 8.68 0.76
CA GLU A 23 11.07 7.71 1.61
C GLU A 23 9.99 8.36 2.49
N LYS A 24 10.30 9.51 3.07
CA LYS A 24 9.35 10.26 3.90
C LYS A 24 8.08 10.63 3.12
N ASP A 25 8.25 11.10 1.89
CA ASP A 25 7.12 11.42 1.02
C ASP A 25 6.31 10.17 0.66
N MET A 26 7.01 9.08 0.39
CA MET A 26 6.36 7.80 0.09
C MET A 26 5.52 7.31 1.27
N LEU A 27 6.02 7.39 2.50
CA LEU A 27 5.28 7.00 3.70
C LEU A 27 4.02 7.85 3.89
N SER A 28 4.11 9.16 3.62
CA SER A 28 2.95 10.05 3.68
C SER A 28 1.90 9.70 2.63
N VAL A 29 2.33 9.42 1.41
CA VAL A 29 1.43 9.02 0.32
C VAL A 29 0.78 7.68 0.61
N LEU A 30 1.55 6.72 1.14
CA LEU A 30 1.04 5.40 1.51
C LEU A 30 -0.07 5.52 2.56
N LYS A 31 0.15 6.31 3.59
CA LYS A 31 -0.84 6.54 4.65
C LYS A 31 -2.09 7.25 4.12
N LYS A 32 -1.90 8.25 3.27
CA LYS A 32 -3.00 8.98 2.65
C LYS A 32 -3.84 8.06 1.76
N LYS A 33 -3.19 7.21 0.99
CA LYS A 33 -3.88 6.25 0.12
C LYS A 33 -4.71 5.26 0.94
N ALA A 34 -4.16 4.76 2.03
CA ALA A 34 -4.88 3.87 2.93
C ALA A 34 -6.12 4.54 3.52
N GLU A 35 -6.03 5.81 3.93
CA GLU A 35 -7.15 6.56 4.47
C GLU A 35 -8.23 6.81 3.40
N GLU A 36 -7.84 7.10 2.17
CA GLU A 36 -8.78 7.24 1.06
C GLU A 36 -9.54 5.94 0.80
N ARG A 37 -8.84 4.81 0.83
CA ARG A 37 -9.45 3.50 0.64
C ARG A 37 -10.38 3.14 1.79
N ARG A 38 -9.98 3.46 3.03
CA ARG A 38 -10.84 3.25 4.20
C ARG A 38 -12.15 4.03 4.08
N GLN A 39 -12.10 5.27 3.61
CA GLN A 39 -13.29 6.09 3.41
C GLN A 39 -14.20 5.52 2.31
N ALA A 40 -13.62 4.91 1.29
CA ALA A 40 -14.40 4.27 0.23
C ALA A 40 -15.16 3.02 0.72
N LEU A 41 -14.72 2.42 1.85
CA LEU A 41 -15.35 1.23 2.45
C LEU A 41 -16.37 1.60 3.54
N ALA A 42 -16.95 2.78 3.47
CA ALA A 42 -17.65 3.47 4.57
C ALA A 42 -18.93 2.81 5.11
N GLU A 43 -19.33 1.64 4.64
CA GLU A 43 -20.50 0.93 5.17
C GLU A 43 -20.25 0.23 6.50
N ARG A 44 -18.99 0.12 6.93
CA ARG A 44 -18.57 -0.54 8.15
C ARG A 44 -17.45 0.23 8.84
N PRO A 45 -17.30 0.10 10.16
CA PRO A 45 -16.10 0.59 10.82
C PRO A 45 -14.88 -0.16 10.27
N GLU A 46 -13.98 0.59 9.66
CA GLU A 46 -12.71 0.05 9.15
C GLU A 46 -11.56 0.78 9.82
N TYR A 47 -10.47 0.08 10.06
CA TYR A 47 -9.31 0.58 10.77
C TYR A 47 -8.08 0.50 9.88
N VAL A 48 -7.27 1.55 9.88
CA VAL A 48 -5.98 1.56 9.19
C VAL A 48 -4.90 1.19 10.20
N THR A 49 -4.06 0.22 9.85
CA THR A 49 -2.94 -0.18 10.70
C THR A 49 -1.80 0.82 10.61
N ASP A 50 -0.80 0.68 11.48
CA ASP A 50 0.46 1.37 11.32
C ASP A 50 1.23 0.79 10.13
N ILE A 51 2.12 1.61 9.56
CA ILE A 51 2.98 1.15 8.48
C ILE A 51 4.05 0.23 9.07
N GLU A 52 4.19 -0.96 8.50
CA GLU A 52 5.22 -1.92 8.87
C GLU A 52 6.21 -2.10 7.74
N TYR A 53 7.49 -2.22 8.08
CA TYR A 53 8.55 -2.50 7.13
C TYR A 53 8.92 -3.98 7.19
N ASP A 54 8.91 -4.64 6.03
CA ASP A 54 9.34 -6.03 5.89
C ASP A 54 10.74 -6.06 5.27
N GLU A 55 11.73 -6.45 6.05
CA GLU A 55 13.13 -6.52 5.60
C GLU A 55 13.35 -7.60 4.53
N LEU A 56 12.59 -8.69 4.58
CA LEU A 56 12.74 -9.79 3.63
C LEU A 56 12.37 -9.39 2.21
N THR A 57 11.33 -8.57 2.08
CA THR A 57 10.84 -8.10 0.79
C THR A 57 11.27 -6.67 0.48
N SER A 58 11.93 -5.99 1.42
CA SER A 58 12.31 -4.57 1.33
C SER A 58 11.11 -3.70 0.97
N SER A 59 10.01 -3.90 1.67
CA SER A 59 8.75 -3.20 1.37
C SER A 59 8.06 -2.72 2.63
N TRP A 60 7.21 -1.70 2.45
CA TRP A 60 6.35 -1.17 3.51
C TRP A 60 4.93 -1.62 3.27
N HIS A 61 4.24 -1.99 4.34
CA HIS A 61 2.87 -2.49 4.28
C HIS A 61 1.96 -1.71 5.21
N ILE A 62 0.76 -1.42 4.74
CA ILE A 62 -0.31 -0.88 5.55
C ILE A 62 -1.58 -1.64 5.21
N ASN A 63 -2.38 -1.97 6.22
CA ASN A 63 -3.58 -2.75 6.03
C ASN A 63 -4.81 -1.97 6.49
N ILE A 64 -5.94 -2.27 5.87
CA ILE A 64 -7.25 -1.82 6.31
C ILE A 64 -7.96 -3.04 6.86
N LEU A 65 -8.34 -2.96 8.13
CA LEU A 65 -8.97 -4.06 8.86
C LEU A 65 -10.44 -3.78 9.09
N SER A 66 -11.25 -4.82 9.01
CA SER A 66 -12.64 -4.76 9.43
C SER A 66 -12.76 -4.70 10.95
N ASP A 67 -13.95 -4.48 11.48
CA ASP A 67 -14.24 -4.52 12.91
C ASP A 67 -13.94 -5.89 13.54
N ASN A 68 -13.91 -6.96 12.74
CA ASN A 68 -13.50 -8.31 13.16
C ASN A 68 -11.98 -8.52 13.03
N LEU A 69 -11.21 -7.48 12.77
CA LEU A 69 -9.75 -7.51 12.59
C LEU A 69 -9.27 -8.37 11.41
N GLU A 70 -10.13 -8.56 10.43
CA GLU A 70 -9.76 -9.23 9.17
C GLU A 70 -9.25 -8.21 8.16
N VAL A 71 -8.21 -8.56 7.40
CA VAL A 71 -7.68 -7.68 6.36
C VAL A 71 -8.70 -7.57 5.23
N THR A 72 -9.20 -6.36 5.01
CA THR A 72 -10.14 -6.06 3.93
C THR A 72 -9.39 -5.62 2.68
N GLU A 73 -8.43 -4.72 2.83
CA GLU A 73 -7.56 -4.25 1.76
C GLU A 73 -6.14 -4.11 2.30
N SER A 74 -5.16 -4.23 1.43
CA SER A 74 -3.76 -4.01 1.79
C SER A 74 -3.07 -3.17 0.72
N ILE A 75 -2.10 -2.36 1.16
CA ILE A 75 -1.27 -1.56 0.28
C ILE A 75 0.18 -1.86 0.63
N THR A 76 0.96 -2.17 -0.39
CA THR A 76 2.40 -2.40 -0.28
C THR A 76 3.13 -1.37 -1.11
N ALA A 77 4.15 -0.72 -0.52
CA ALA A 77 5.04 0.16 -1.25
C ALA A 77 6.42 -0.46 -1.30
N LYS A 78 7.00 -0.52 -2.48
CA LYS A 78 8.32 -1.12 -2.70
C LYS A 78 9.16 -0.21 -3.58
N PRO A 79 10.45 0.02 -3.24
CA PRO A 79 11.34 0.76 -4.12
C PRO A 79 11.61 -0.07 -5.37
N VAL A 80 11.67 0.60 -6.51
CA VAL A 80 11.96 -0.03 -7.80
C VAL A 80 13.11 0.69 -8.47
N ASP A 81 13.97 -0.07 -9.11
CA ASP A 81 15.03 0.45 -9.93
C ASP A 81 14.55 0.44 -11.39
N LEU A 82 14.49 1.63 -12.00
CA LEU A 82 14.08 1.74 -13.39
C LEU A 82 15.02 1.03 -14.36
N ILE A 83 16.25 0.74 -13.92
CA ILE A 83 17.23 0.01 -14.72
C ILE A 83 16.87 -1.48 -14.83
N GLU A 84 16.07 -1.98 -13.91
CA GLU A 84 15.60 -3.37 -13.90
C GLU A 84 14.39 -3.59 -14.81
N CYS A 85 14.20 -2.77 -15.82
CA CYS A 85 13.22 -3.08 -16.86
C CYS A 85 13.54 -4.45 -17.45
N LEU A 86 12.61 -5.38 -17.27
CA LEU A 86 12.73 -6.72 -17.82
C LEU A 86 12.62 -6.65 -19.33
N ASN A 87 13.78 -6.75 -19.96
CA ASN A 87 13.82 -7.00 -21.39
C ASN A 87 13.72 -8.50 -21.60
N ALA A 88 12.55 -8.92 -21.94
CA ALA A 88 12.37 -10.31 -22.31
C ALA A 88 12.98 -10.55 -23.69
#